data_ee0cb0bc860d565b2b869f60ed662117
#
_entry.id   ee0cb0bc860d565b2b869f60ed662117
#
_cell.length_a   1.000
_cell.length_b   1.000
_cell.length_c   1.000
_cell.angle_alpha   90.00
_cell.angle_beta   90.00
_cell.angle_gamma   90.00
#
_symmetry.space_group_name_H-M   'P 1'
#
loop_
_entity.id
_entity.type
_entity.pdbx_description
1 polymer ?
#
loop_
_entity_poly.entity_id
_entity_poly.type
_entity_poly.pdbx_seq_one_letter_code
_entity_poly.pdbx_strand_id
1 'polypeptide(L)'
;INIDYYVRMNFSGFEAIIDTLGGIDVYSEYDFTVDPIKHYTVGYNHVSGLEALAFARERHAFAAGDVQRGINQMEVIKAVINKMTSPSILAKYGEILDEVADCVMTDIPSNVIYDLVKYKLSNDVTWTIDSYTVTGTGKHTTTYSMPGTTCYVMIPNDNDVAQAKSLIEAVLNETP
;
A
#
# COMPACT_ATOMS: atom_id res chain seq x y z
N ILE A 1 9.29 -16.86 1.17
CA ILE A 1 9.34 -15.66 2.00
C ILE A 1 8.60 -15.97 3.29
N ASN A 2 9.22 -15.72 4.43
CA ASN A 2 8.55 -15.78 5.72
C ASN A 2 7.73 -14.50 5.89
N ILE A 3 6.58 -14.63 6.52
CA ILE A 3 5.72 -13.51 6.90
C ILE A 3 5.71 -13.47 8.42
N ASP A 4 6.19 -12.38 9.00
CA ASP A 4 6.31 -12.23 10.44
C ASP A 4 5.00 -11.72 11.06
N TYR A 5 4.34 -10.78 10.39
CA TYR A 5 3.11 -10.15 10.85
C TYR A 5 2.14 -9.89 9.71
N TYR A 6 0.88 -9.67 10.06
CA TYR A 6 -0.15 -9.25 9.11
C TYR A 6 -0.88 -7.98 9.57
N VAL A 7 -1.41 -7.24 8.62
CA VAL A 7 -2.37 -6.16 8.83
C VAL A 7 -3.55 -6.40 7.91
N ARG A 8 -4.75 -6.43 8.49
CA ARG A 8 -6.02 -6.60 7.76
C ARG A 8 -6.94 -5.43 8.06
N MET A 9 -7.51 -4.84 7.04
CA MET A 9 -8.54 -3.81 7.14
C MET A 9 -9.59 -3.99 6.05
N ASN A 10 -10.78 -3.45 6.27
CA ASN A 10 -11.80 -3.32 5.23
C ASN A 10 -11.74 -1.93 4.58
N PHE A 11 -12.56 -1.69 3.56
CA PHE A 11 -12.56 -0.41 2.86
C PHE A 11 -12.96 0.77 3.75
N SER A 12 -13.95 0.58 4.63
CA SER A 12 -14.35 1.62 5.57
C SER A 12 -13.24 1.95 6.57
N GLY A 13 -12.52 0.94 7.05
CA GLY A 13 -11.35 1.14 7.91
C GLY A 13 -10.22 1.85 7.19
N PHE A 14 -9.97 1.51 5.93
CA PHE A 14 -8.98 2.22 5.11
C PHE A 14 -9.33 3.70 4.95
N GLU A 15 -10.58 4.02 4.62
CA GLU A 15 -11.04 5.41 4.52
C GLU A 15 -10.89 6.15 5.85
N ALA A 16 -11.35 5.54 6.95
CA ALA A 16 -11.28 6.14 8.29
C ALA A 16 -9.83 6.44 8.73
N ILE A 17 -8.89 5.53 8.48
CA ILE A 17 -7.47 5.76 8.80
C ILE A 17 -6.93 6.98 8.06
N ILE A 18 -7.17 7.07 6.76
CA ILE A 18 -6.67 8.19 5.96
C ILE A 18 -7.31 9.51 6.41
N ASP A 19 -8.60 9.50 6.73
CA ASP A 19 -9.30 10.71 7.22
C ASP A 19 -8.79 11.11 8.60
N THR A 20 -8.54 10.17 9.53
CA THR A 20 -7.91 10.42 10.83
C THR A 20 -6.50 11.03 10.68
N LEU A 21 -5.74 10.61 9.68
CA LEU A 21 -4.44 11.19 9.34
C LEU A 21 -4.55 12.61 8.73
N GLY A 22 -5.75 13.09 8.44
CA GLY A 22 -6.00 14.37 7.77
C GLY A 22 -5.71 14.32 6.26
N GLY A 23 -5.90 13.17 5.64
CA GLY A 23 -5.59 12.94 4.23
C GLY A 23 -4.13 12.56 3.99
N ILE A 24 -3.87 12.09 2.77
CA ILE A 24 -2.53 11.71 2.29
C ILE A 24 -2.23 12.35 0.94
N ASP A 25 -0.95 12.45 0.57
CA ASP A 25 -0.51 12.97 -0.72
C ASP A 25 -0.04 11.82 -1.60
N VAL A 26 -0.83 11.47 -2.63
CA VAL A 26 -0.52 10.41 -3.59
C VAL A 26 0.05 11.00 -4.88
N TYR A 27 1.05 10.35 -5.46
CA TYR A 27 1.59 10.73 -6.75
C TYR A 27 0.83 10.03 -7.87
N SER A 28 0.33 10.77 -8.84
CA SER A 28 -0.28 10.24 -10.05
C SER A 28 0.60 10.46 -11.28
N GLU A 29 0.83 9.41 -12.05
CA GLU A 29 1.51 9.50 -13.35
C GLU A 29 0.57 9.98 -14.46
N TYR A 30 -0.75 9.95 -14.22
CA TYR A 30 -1.79 10.23 -15.21
C TYR A 30 -2.77 11.28 -14.71
N ASP A 31 -3.31 12.02 -15.67
CA ASP A 31 -4.48 12.86 -15.50
C ASP A 31 -5.73 12.01 -15.77
N PHE A 32 -6.62 11.87 -14.78
CA PHE A 32 -7.84 11.07 -14.91
C PHE A 32 -8.91 11.46 -13.89
N THR A 33 -10.14 11.03 -14.14
CA THR A 33 -11.29 11.29 -13.26
C THR A 33 -11.95 9.99 -12.84
N VAL A 34 -12.33 9.91 -11.57
CA VAL A 34 -13.24 8.89 -11.04
C VAL A 34 -14.53 9.59 -10.64
N ASP A 35 -15.51 9.59 -11.55
CA ASP A 35 -16.80 10.24 -11.33
C ASP A 35 -17.67 9.53 -10.28
N PRO A 36 -18.36 10.26 -9.40
CA PRO A 36 -18.34 11.71 -9.17
C PRO A 36 -17.33 12.13 -8.08
N ILE A 37 -16.30 11.31 -7.80
CA ILE A 37 -15.50 11.42 -6.59
C ILE A 37 -14.41 12.49 -6.73
N LYS A 38 -13.49 12.33 -7.72
CA LYS A 38 -12.37 13.26 -7.87
C LYS A 38 -11.75 13.21 -9.26
N HIS A 39 -11.22 14.36 -9.68
CA HIS A 39 -10.26 14.50 -10.77
C HIS A 39 -8.84 14.50 -10.18
N TYR A 40 -7.97 13.64 -10.69
CA TYR A 40 -6.56 13.52 -10.31
C TYR A 40 -5.71 14.10 -11.44
N THR A 41 -4.75 14.95 -11.07
CA THR A 41 -3.79 15.53 -12.00
C THR A 41 -2.45 14.82 -11.92
N VAL A 42 -1.63 14.94 -12.98
CA VAL A 42 -0.25 14.45 -12.92
C VAL A 42 0.51 15.15 -11.80
N GLY A 43 1.21 14.38 -10.96
CA GLY A 43 1.93 14.88 -9.80
C GLY A 43 1.23 14.53 -8.48
N TYR A 44 1.53 15.29 -7.43
CA TYR A 44 0.96 15.04 -6.11
C TYR A 44 -0.48 15.56 -6.00
N ASN A 45 -1.35 14.72 -5.47
CA ASN A 45 -2.75 15.00 -5.18
C ASN A 45 -3.01 14.75 -3.71
N HIS A 46 -3.50 15.76 -2.99
CA HIS A 46 -4.00 15.57 -1.63
C HIS A 46 -5.37 14.91 -1.69
N VAL A 47 -5.54 13.79 -0.97
CA VAL A 47 -6.74 12.95 -1.05
C VAL A 47 -7.27 12.57 0.34
N SER A 48 -8.59 12.60 0.50
CA SER A 48 -9.31 12.02 1.63
C SER A 48 -9.36 10.48 1.53
N GLY A 49 -9.92 9.81 2.54
CA GLY A 49 -10.06 8.35 2.54
C GLY A 49 -10.82 7.80 1.34
N LEU A 50 -11.98 8.38 1.04
CA LEU A 50 -12.81 8.01 -0.13
C LEU A 50 -12.06 8.24 -1.45
N GLU A 51 -11.40 9.38 -1.57
CA GLU A 51 -10.62 9.72 -2.77
C GLU A 51 -9.41 8.79 -2.93
N ALA A 52 -8.70 8.45 -1.86
CA ALA A 52 -7.60 7.49 -1.88
C ALA A 52 -8.07 6.08 -2.28
N LEU A 53 -9.24 5.66 -1.78
CA LEU A 53 -9.84 4.39 -2.17
C LEU A 53 -10.21 4.38 -3.67
N ALA A 54 -10.78 5.46 -4.17
CA ALA A 54 -11.10 5.62 -5.59
C ALA A 54 -9.83 5.54 -6.46
N PHE A 55 -8.76 6.26 -6.07
CA PHE A 55 -7.45 6.21 -6.72
C PHE A 55 -6.86 4.80 -6.78
N ALA A 56 -6.88 4.08 -5.65
CA ALA A 56 -6.33 2.73 -5.52
C ALA A 56 -7.14 1.66 -6.28
N ARG A 57 -8.39 1.92 -6.62
CA ARG A 57 -9.28 0.96 -7.30
C ARG A 57 -9.45 1.21 -8.78
N GLU A 58 -9.10 2.41 -9.27
CA GLU A 58 -9.27 2.75 -10.67
C GLU A 58 -8.38 1.88 -11.57
N ARG A 59 -8.95 1.39 -12.66
CA ARG A 59 -8.26 0.60 -13.68
C ARG A 59 -8.73 0.89 -15.10
N HIS A 60 -9.93 1.43 -15.25
CA HIS A 60 -10.56 1.62 -16.56
C HIS A 60 -10.07 2.89 -17.27
N ALA A 61 -9.55 3.84 -16.50
CA ALA A 61 -8.95 5.05 -17.03
C ALA A 61 -7.58 4.81 -17.70
N PHE A 62 -6.98 3.61 -17.54
CA PHE A 62 -5.61 3.32 -17.96
C PHE A 62 -5.54 2.23 -19.02
N ALA A 63 -4.69 2.43 -20.04
CA ALA A 63 -4.41 1.40 -21.03
C ALA A 63 -3.77 0.13 -20.40
N ALA A 64 -2.94 0.30 -19.37
CA ALA A 64 -2.32 -0.79 -18.62
C ALA A 64 -3.26 -1.44 -17.59
N GLY A 65 -4.48 -0.91 -17.41
CA GLY A 65 -5.54 -1.49 -16.60
C GLY A 65 -5.11 -1.91 -15.21
N ASP A 66 -5.06 -3.22 -14.99
CA ASP A 66 -4.74 -3.83 -13.70
C ASP A 66 -3.32 -3.56 -13.21
N VAL A 67 -2.36 -3.43 -14.11
CA VAL A 67 -0.96 -3.11 -13.76
C VAL A 67 -0.88 -1.70 -13.15
N GLN A 68 -1.55 -0.71 -13.78
CA GLN A 68 -1.58 0.65 -13.25
C GLN A 68 -2.30 0.72 -11.91
N ARG A 69 -3.38 -0.05 -11.73
CA ARG A 69 -4.04 -0.16 -10.43
C ARG A 69 -3.06 -0.65 -9.35
N GLY A 70 -2.22 -1.65 -9.66
CA GLY A 70 -1.18 -2.12 -8.74
C GLY A 70 -0.18 -1.03 -8.37
N ILE A 71 0.25 -0.22 -9.33
CA ILE A 71 1.13 0.94 -9.10
C ILE A 71 0.44 1.96 -8.19
N ASN A 72 -0.80 2.33 -8.49
CA ASN A 72 -1.58 3.27 -7.68
C ASN A 72 -1.76 2.77 -6.24
N GLN A 73 -1.97 1.47 -6.03
CA GLN A 73 -2.04 0.87 -4.69
C GLN A 73 -0.72 1.03 -3.94
N MET A 74 0.42 0.82 -4.60
CA MET A 74 1.74 1.02 -3.98
C MET A 74 1.97 2.49 -3.62
N GLU A 75 1.55 3.44 -4.47
CA GLU A 75 1.65 4.87 -4.17
C GLU A 75 0.81 5.26 -2.94
N VAL A 76 -0.39 4.71 -2.79
CA VAL A 76 -1.21 4.92 -1.59
C VAL A 76 -0.53 4.35 -0.34
N ILE A 77 0.03 3.14 -0.40
CA ILE A 77 0.77 2.54 0.72
C ILE A 77 1.96 3.41 1.12
N LYS A 78 2.76 3.87 0.15
CA LYS A 78 3.88 4.80 0.39
C LYS A 78 3.41 6.09 1.06
N ALA A 79 2.33 6.69 0.55
CA ALA A 79 1.77 7.93 1.09
C ALA A 79 1.28 7.75 2.53
N VAL A 80 0.61 6.64 2.85
CA VAL A 80 0.18 6.31 4.22
C VAL A 80 1.38 6.16 5.14
N ILE A 81 2.40 5.37 4.76
CA ILE A 81 3.60 5.18 5.58
C ILE A 81 4.32 6.51 5.81
N ASN A 82 4.53 7.31 4.77
CA ASN A 82 5.16 8.63 4.88
C ASN A 82 4.38 9.56 5.81
N LYS A 83 3.04 9.55 5.72
CA LYS A 83 2.19 10.34 6.61
C LYS A 83 2.28 9.86 8.05
N MET A 84 2.14 8.56 8.30
CA MET A 84 2.22 7.95 9.63
C MET A 84 3.57 8.17 10.30
N THR A 85 4.65 8.22 9.54
CA THR A 85 6.01 8.44 10.05
C THR A 85 6.41 9.91 10.14
N SER A 86 5.50 10.83 9.81
CA SER A 86 5.76 12.28 9.96
C SER A 86 5.82 12.67 11.45
N PRO A 87 6.67 13.64 11.83
CA PRO A 87 6.81 14.04 13.24
C PRO A 87 5.49 14.49 13.89
N SER A 88 4.62 15.17 13.14
CA SER A 88 3.32 15.63 13.61
C SER A 88 2.36 14.51 13.97
N ILE A 89 2.38 13.41 13.23
CA ILE A 89 1.55 12.21 13.47
C ILE A 89 2.17 11.38 14.59
N LEU A 90 3.48 11.18 14.57
CA LEU A 90 4.17 10.43 15.61
C LEU A 90 4.01 11.04 17.00
N ALA A 91 3.92 12.38 17.10
CA ALA A 91 3.65 13.06 18.37
C ALA A 91 2.25 12.74 18.94
N LYS A 92 1.30 12.31 18.11
CA LYS A 92 -0.09 11.96 18.47
C LYS A 92 -0.42 10.47 18.26
N TYR A 93 0.62 9.66 18.10
CA TYR A 93 0.46 8.28 17.66
C TYR A 93 -0.49 7.46 18.55
N GLY A 94 -0.49 7.69 19.87
CA GLY A 94 -1.39 7.02 20.81
C GLY A 94 -2.86 7.35 20.54
N GLU A 95 -3.20 8.63 20.34
CA GLU A 95 -4.54 9.09 20.02
C GLU A 95 -5.03 8.48 18.68
N ILE A 96 -4.15 8.46 17.68
CA ILE A 96 -4.46 7.90 16.35
C ILE A 96 -4.69 6.38 16.43
N LEU A 97 -3.87 5.66 17.19
CA LEU A 97 -4.07 4.22 17.36
C LEU A 97 -5.42 3.90 18.03
N ASP A 98 -5.81 4.68 19.03
CA ASP A 98 -7.10 4.50 19.69
C ASP A 98 -8.27 4.75 18.73
N GLU A 99 -8.18 5.77 17.87
CA GLU A 99 -9.21 6.10 16.87
C GLU A 99 -9.36 5.03 15.79
N VAL A 100 -8.26 4.37 15.39
CA VAL A 100 -8.27 3.36 14.31
C VAL A 100 -8.30 1.92 14.81
N ALA A 101 -8.30 1.68 16.12
CA ALA A 101 -8.20 0.35 16.71
C ALA A 101 -9.28 -0.62 16.20
N ASP A 102 -10.51 -0.15 16.02
CA ASP A 102 -11.62 -0.94 15.52
C ASP A 102 -11.61 -1.15 13.99
N CYS A 103 -10.73 -0.43 13.29
CA CYS A 103 -10.63 -0.45 11.83
C CYS A 103 -9.58 -1.45 11.31
N VAL A 104 -8.65 -1.87 12.17
CA VAL A 104 -7.48 -2.68 11.83
C VAL A 104 -7.41 -3.93 12.68
N MET A 105 -7.18 -5.05 12.04
CA MET A 105 -6.82 -6.31 12.71
C MET A 105 -5.36 -6.62 12.39
N THR A 106 -4.55 -6.82 13.42
CA THR A 106 -3.13 -7.15 13.29
C THR A 106 -2.66 -8.06 14.43
N ASP A 107 -1.62 -8.84 14.17
CA ASP A 107 -0.89 -9.61 15.17
C ASP A 107 0.45 -8.96 15.55
N ILE A 108 0.73 -7.74 15.06
CA ILE A 108 1.91 -6.98 15.47
C ILE A 108 1.77 -6.63 16.96
N PRO A 109 2.69 -7.09 17.84
CA PRO A 109 2.64 -6.73 19.26
C PRO A 109 2.76 -5.21 19.44
N SER A 110 1.99 -4.66 20.37
CA SER A 110 2.00 -3.21 20.63
C SER A 110 3.37 -2.66 21.01
N ASN A 111 4.21 -3.46 21.68
CA ASN A 111 5.58 -3.07 21.99
C ASN A 111 6.45 -2.91 20.73
N VAL A 112 6.25 -3.74 19.71
CA VAL A 112 6.98 -3.61 18.42
C VAL A 112 6.61 -2.29 17.74
N ILE A 113 5.31 -1.95 17.70
CA ILE A 113 4.86 -0.66 17.15
C ILE A 113 5.47 0.50 17.94
N TYR A 114 5.42 0.42 19.28
CA TYR A 114 5.99 1.45 20.16
C TYR A 114 7.50 1.62 19.92
N ASP A 115 8.25 0.54 19.83
CA ASP A 115 9.70 0.57 19.61
C ASP A 115 10.06 1.17 18.25
N LEU A 116 9.30 0.87 17.19
CA LEU A 116 9.46 1.49 15.86
C LEU A 116 9.21 3.00 15.90
N VAL A 117 8.13 3.44 16.56
CA VAL A 117 7.80 4.87 16.72
C VAL A 117 8.91 5.58 17.51
N LYS A 118 9.32 4.99 18.64
CA LYS A 118 10.39 5.52 19.48
C LYS A 118 11.72 5.61 18.72
N TYR A 119 12.08 4.58 17.97
CA TYR A 119 13.28 4.58 17.15
C TYR A 119 13.26 5.71 16.12
N LYS A 120 12.16 5.89 15.41
CA LYS A 120 11.98 6.96 14.43
C LYS A 120 12.12 8.36 15.08
N LEU A 121 11.46 8.58 16.20
CA LEU A 121 11.51 9.86 16.92
C LEU A 121 12.90 10.18 17.50
N SER A 122 13.65 9.16 17.95
CA SER A 122 14.94 9.35 18.61
C SER A 122 16.12 9.50 17.65
N ASN A 123 16.02 9.00 16.42
CA ASN A 123 17.15 8.89 15.51
C ASN A 123 17.01 9.73 14.24
N ASP A 124 15.92 10.45 14.06
CA ASP A 124 15.61 11.25 12.84
C ASP A 124 15.84 10.45 11.53
N VAL A 125 15.51 9.17 11.57
CA VAL A 125 15.73 8.26 10.43
C VAL A 125 14.73 8.54 9.32
N THR A 126 15.18 8.62 8.08
CA THR A 126 14.33 8.62 6.89
C THR A 126 14.26 7.21 6.33
N TRP A 127 13.06 6.64 6.26
CA TRP A 127 12.84 5.35 5.63
C TRP A 127 12.68 5.50 4.12
N THR A 128 13.46 4.72 3.38
CA THR A 128 13.27 4.59 1.93
C THR A 128 12.26 3.47 1.67
N ILE A 129 11.28 3.75 0.82
CA ILE A 129 10.24 2.78 0.48
C ILE A 129 10.34 2.48 -1.01
N ASP A 130 10.86 1.29 -1.33
CA ASP A 130 10.93 0.80 -2.69
C ASP A 130 9.74 -0.10 -3.01
N SER A 131 9.37 -0.16 -4.27
CA SER A 131 8.33 -1.04 -4.77
C SER A 131 8.80 -1.79 -6.00
N TYR A 132 8.41 -3.04 -6.12
CA TYR A 132 8.71 -3.88 -7.28
C TYR A 132 7.48 -4.65 -7.71
N THR A 133 7.16 -4.62 -9.00
CA THR A 133 6.02 -5.34 -9.56
C THR A 133 6.50 -6.54 -10.36
N VAL A 134 6.08 -7.73 -9.96
CA VAL A 134 6.31 -8.96 -10.72
C VAL A 134 5.41 -8.94 -11.95
N THR A 135 6.01 -9.01 -13.13
CA THR A 135 5.28 -9.10 -14.40
C THR A 135 5.01 -10.55 -14.80
N GLY A 136 4.27 -10.76 -15.87
CA GLY A 136 3.95 -12.10 -16.34
C GLY A 136 3.25 -12.13 -17.68
N THR A 137 2.89 -13.35 -18.11
CA THR A 137 2.17 -13.58 -19.36
C THR A 137 0.73 -13.99 -19.07
N GLY A 138 -0.22 -13.29 -19.71
CA GLY A 138 -1.65 -13.62 -19.62
C GLY A 138 -1.96 -14.97 -20.23
N LYS A 139 -2.75 -15.80 -19.54
CA LYS A 139 -3.20 -17.11 -20.00
C LYS A 139 -4.60 -17.42 -19.50
N HIS A 140 -5.38 -18.11 -20.31
CA HIS A 140 -6.65 -18.70 -19.87
C HIS A 140 -6.42 -20.16 -19.46
N THR A 141 -6.69 -20.48 -18.20
CA THR A 141 -6.54 -21.84 -17.66
C THR A 141 -7.41 -22.01 -16.41
N THR A 142 -7.55 -23.24 -15.94
CA THR A 142 -8.17 -23.53 -14.64
C THR A 142 -7.21 -23.17 -13.51
N THR A 143 -7.78 -22.83 -12.34
CA THR A 143 -7.01 -22.53 -11.11
C THR A 143 -7.35 -23.53 -10.02
N TYR A 144 -6.55 -23.59 -8.96
CA TYR A 144 -6.84 -24.42 -7.79
C TYR A 144 -8.20 -24.09 -7.17
N SER A 145 -8.55 -22.82 -7.07
CA SER A 145 -9.83 -22.36 -6.49
C SER A 145 -11.02 -22.51 -7.44
N MET A 146 -10.78 -22.66 -8.75
CA MET A 146 -11.80 -22.80 -9.79
C MET A 146 -11.44 -23.92 -10.79
N PRO A 147 -11.40 -25.18 -10.37
CA PRO A 147 -10.88 -26.28 -11.21
C PRO A 147 -11.81 -26.64 -12.39
N GLY A 148 -13.09 -26.25 -12.32
CA GLY A 148 -14.09 -26.50 -13.37
C GLY A 148 -14.29 -25.35 -14.36
N THR A 149 -13.63 -24.22 -14.19
CA THR A 149 -13.85 -23.00 -14.99
C THR A 149 -12.53 -22.45 -15.50
N THR A 150 -12.47 -22.12 -16.78
CA THR A 150 -11.31 -21.42 -17.36
C THR A 150 -11.37 -19.93 -17.00
N CYS A 151 -10.35 -19.45 -16.32
CA CYS A 151 -10.19 -18.07 -15.89
C CYS A 151 -8.99 -17.44 -16.59
N TYR A 152 -9.02 -16.12 -16.77
CA TYR A 152 -7.82 -15.39 -17.12
C TYR A 152 -6.90 -15.32 -15.89
N VAL A 153 -5.65 -15.70 -16.08
CA VAL A 153 -4.60 -15.65 -15.07
C VAL A 153 -3.34 -15.04 -15.67
N MET A 154 -2.50 -14.45 -14.83
CA MET A 154 -1.16 -14.04 -15.21
C MET A 154 -0.17 -15.08 -14.67
N ILE A 155 0.60 -15.70 -15.55
CA ILE A 155 1.69 -16.59 -15.18
C ILE A 155 2.91 -15.69 -14.88
N PRO A 156 3.42 -15.67 -13.64
CA PRO A 156 4.53 -14.80 -13.27
C PRO A 156 5.79 -15.10 -14.07
N ASN A 157 6.59 -14.07 -14.34
CA ASN A 157 7.92 -14.24 -14.91
C ASN A 157 8.88 -14.71 -13.80
N ASP A 158 9.54 -15.84 -14.01
CA ASP A 158 10.43 -16.44 -13.02
C ASP A 158 11.64 -15.54 -12.67
N ASN A 159 12.15 -14.77 -13.62
CA ASN A 159 13.25 -13.81 -13.37
C ASN A 159 12.75 -12.67 -12.47
N ASP A 160 11.54 -12.16 -12.70
CA ASP A 160 10.96 -11.11 -11.85
C ASP A 160 10.70 -11.62 -10.43
N VAL A 161 10.24 -12.88 -10.31
CA VAL A 161 10.09 -13.52 -8.99
C VAL A 161 11.42 -13.65 -8.28
N ALA A 162 12.49 -14.05 -8.99
CA ALA A 162 13.85 -14.15 -8.44
C ALA A 162 14.35 -12.76 -8.02
N GLN A 163 14.14 -11.74 -8.84
CA GLN A 163 14.51 -10.36 -8.54
C GLN A 163 13.76 -9.83 -7.30
N ALA A 164 12.44 -10.07 -7.21
CA ALA A 164 11.65 -9.67 -6.04
C ALA A 164 12.19 -10.30 -4.75
N LYS A 165 12.55 -11.61 -4.79
CA LYS A 165 13.17 -12.29 -3.64
C LYS A 165 14.51 -11.66 -3.26
N SER A 166 15.37 -11.37 -4.24
CA SER A 166 16.67 -10.76 -4.00
C SER A 166 16.54 -9.37 -3.36
N LEU A 167 15.57 -8.56 -3.79
CA LEU A 167 15.31 -7.24 -3.20
C LEU A 167 14.85 -7.36 -1.74
N ILE A 168 13.96 -8.30 -1.42
CA ILE A 168 13.52 -8.55 -0.05
C ILE A 168 14.69 -9.03 0.82
N GLU A 169 15.50 -9.96 0.32
CA GLU A 169 16.68 -10.46 1.04
C GLU A 169 17.71 -9.35 1.28
N ALA A 170 17.87 -8.41 0.35
CA ALA A 170 18.76 -7.26 0.52
C ALA A 170 18.31 -6.40 1.72
N VAL A 171 17.02 -6.05 1.78
CA VAL A 171 16.46 -5.27 2.91
C VAL A 171 16.59 -6.02 4.25
N LEU A 172 16.33 -7.33 4.26
CA LEU A 172 16.45 -8.14 5.49
C LEU A 172 17.89 -8.26 6.00
N ASN A 173 18.87 -8.13 5.12
CA ASN A 173 20.30 -8.22 5.45
C ASN A 173 20.96 -6.84 5.62
N GLU A 174 20.26 -5.74 5.42
CA GLU A 174 20.75 -4.41 5.75
C GLU A 174 20.98 -4.34 7.27
N THR A 175 22.23 -4.10 7.65
CA THR A 175 22.58 -3.80 9.03
C THR A 175 22.34 -2.31 9.26
N PRO A 176 21.62 -1.90 10.31
CA PRO A 176 21.41 -0.48 10.62
C PRO A 176 22.72 0.25 10.96
#